data_d55d434904943c29a2e1e8db9bc012cc
#
_entry.id   d55d434904943c29a2e1e8db9bc012cc
#
_cell.length_a   1.000
_cell.length_b   1.000
_cell.length_c   1.000
_cell.angle_alpha   90.00
_cell.angle_beta   90.00
_cell.angle_gamma   90.00
#
_symmetry.space_group_name_H-M   'P 1'
#
loop_
_entity.id
_entity.type
_entity.pdbx_description
1 polymer ?
#
loop_
_entity_poly.entity_id
_entity_poly.type
_entity_poly.pdbx_seq_one_letter_code
_entity_poly.pdbx_strand_id
1 'polypeptide(L)'
;MEHNVVVRMAKVLYGMVLAVFVFNLLVLPLVPGYTMMAYEGMGMGHPSISSLMGTMRSLLGAGVPAWEILVVRPLAMLGGDWSGYGPEVWWSAAFFLGCGICTAVLLWQARCILSTIIVQTPFQRSNARSMKRAAASCWGIALLADYMLRGGGEHYVAVRRESLEDLCRNDR
;
A
#
# COMPACT_ATOMS: atom_id res chain seq x y z
N MET A 1 41.51 -1.40 4.19
CA MET A 1 40.65 -2.35 3.43
C MET A 1 39.17 -2.21 3.77
N GLU A 2 38.77 -1.98 4.99
CA GLU A 2 37.35 -1.87 5.43
C GLU A 2 36.54 -0.73 4.78
N HIS A 3 37.17 0.41 4.54
CA HIS A 3 36.54 1.57 3.93
C HIS A 3 35.91 1.29 2.54
N ASN A 4 36.59 0.51 1.72
CA ASN A 4 36.11 0.13 0.38
C ASN A 4 34.86 -0.79 0.44
N VAL A 5 34.75 -1.59 1.50
CA VAL A 5 33.61 -2.49 1.69
C VAL A 5 32.34 -1.70 2.06
N VAL A 6 32.44 -0.74 2.98
CA VAL A 6 31.33 0.11 3.40
C VAL A 6 30.77 0.91 2.22
N VAL A 7 31.64 1.51 1.40
CA VAL A 7 31.19 2.27 0.21
C VAL A 7 30.55 1.36 -0.84
N ARG A 8 31.05 0.15 -1.04
CA ARG A 8 30.44 -0.83 -1.96
C ARG A 8 29.05 -1.25 -1.46
N MET A 9 28.92 -1.58 -0.18
CA MET A 9 27.63 -1.92 0.42
C MET A 9 26.64 -0.77 0.31
N ALA A 10 27.05 0.47 0.58
CA ALA A 10 26.22 1.66 0.45
C ALA A 10 25.73 1.87 -1.00
N LYS A 11 26.58 1.60 -2.01
CA LYS A 11 26.19 1.67 -3.44
C LYS A 11 25.15 0.60 -3.80
N VAL A 12 25.32 -0.63 -3.34
CA VAL A 12 24.34 -1.70 -3.57
C VAL A 12 23.01 -1.35 -2.93
N LEU A 13 23.04 -0.92 -1.66
CA LEU A 13 21.84 -0.52 -0.93
C LEU A 13 21.13 0.67 -1.59
N TYR A 14 21.89 1.65 -2.08
CA TYR A 14 21.35 2.77 -2.85
C TYR A 14 20.62 2.31 -4.11
N GLY A 15 21.21 1.36 -4.86
CA GLY A 15 20.58 0.77 -6.03
C GLY A 15 19.27 0.04 -5.70
N MET A 16 19.28 -0.75 -4.61
CA MET A 16 18.08 -1.45 -4.14
C MET A 16 16.97 -0.46 -3.72
N VAL A 17 17.31 0.56 -2.93
CA VAL A 17 16.34 1.59 -2.50
C VAL A 17 15.77 2.34 -3.71
N LEU A 18 16.62 2.65 -4.71
CA LEU A 18 16.17 3.30 -5.93
C LEU A 18 15.22 2.40 -6.74
N ALA A 19 15.51 1.12 -6.88
CA ALA A 19 14.66 0.17 -7.58
C ALA A 19 13.29 0.04 -6.90
N VAL A 20 13.27 -0.10 -5.57
CA VAL A 20 12.03 -0.17 -4.79
C VAL A 20 11.24 1.15 -4.88
N PHE A 21 11.92 2.29 -4.87
CA PHE A 21 11.29 3.60 -5.03
C PHE A 21 10.60 3.74 -6.39
N VAL A 22 11.30 3.39 -7.48
CA VAL A 22 10.73 3.43 -8.84
C VAL A 22 9.54 2.46 -8.95
N PHE A 23 9.68 1.24 -8.42
CA PHE A 23 8.60 0.28 -8.40
C PHE A 23 7.38 0.79 -7.63
N ASN A 24 7.57 1.39 -6.47
CA ASN A 24 6.50 2.00 -5.68
C ASN A 24 5.78 3.09 -6.48
N LEU A 25 6.52 3.98 -7.17
CA LEU A 25 5.92 5.02 -8.01
C LEU A 25 5.11 4.46 -9.19
N LEU A 26 5.54 3.34 -9.78
CA LEU A 26 4.82 2.70 -10.87
C LEU A 26 3.53 2.02 -10.39
N VAL A 27 3.54 1.44 -9.19
CA VAL A 27 2.38 0.76 -8.60
C VAL A 27 1.37 1.74 -8.03
N LEU A 28 1.80 2.91 -7.54
CA LEU A 28 0.95 3.89 -6.87
C LEU A 28 -0.32 4.27 -7.68
N PRO A 29 -0.25 4.59 -8.97
CA PRO A 29 -1.45 4.91 -9.76
C PRO A 29 -2.37 3.71 -9.98
N LEU A 30 -1.89 2.47 -9.82
CA LEU A 30 -2.69 1.27 -9.98
C LEU A 30 -3.42 0.86 -8.68
N VAL A 31 -3.08 1.47 -7.55
CA VAL A 31 -3.66 1.15 -6.23
C VAL A 31 -5.19 1.17 -6.21
N PRO A 32 -5.89 2.19 -6.76
CA PRO A 32 -7.35 2.17 -6.79
C PRO A 32 -7.91 0.98 -7.58
N GLY A 33 -7.28 0.63 -8.71
CA GLY A 33 -7.66 -0.55 -9.50
C GLY A 33 -7.48 -1.86 -8.73
N TYR A 34 -6.42 -1.99 -7.93
CA TYR A 34 -6.24 -3.15 -7.05
C TYR A 34 -7.30 -3.23 -5.95
N THR A 35 -7.72 -2.11 -5.37
CA THR A 35 -8.78 -2.10 -4.36
C THR A 35 -10.12 -2.51 -4.95
N MET A 36 -10.44 -2.07 -6.15
CA MET A 36 -11.64 -2.50 -6.89
C MET A 36 -11.61 -4.00 -7.21
N MET A 37 -10.48 -4.50 -7.73
CA MET A 37 -10.30 -5.92 -8.00
C MET A 37 -10.42 -6.79 -6.74
N ALA A 38 -9.94 -6.29 -5.60
CA ALA A 38 -10.09 -6.97 -4.32
C ALA A 38 -11.56 -7.00 -3.85
N TYR A 39 -12.30 -5.94 -4.12
CA TYR A 39 -13.72 -5.83 -3.78
C TYR A 39 -14.59 -6.79 -4.62
N GLU A 40 -14.39 -6.83 -5.94
CA GLU A 40 -15.11 -7.76 -6.83
C GLU A 40 -14.86 -9.23 -6.47
N GLY A 41 -13.64 -9.58 -6.06
CA GLY A 41 -13.28 -10.95 -5.70
C GLY A 41 -13.94 -11.47 -4.44
N MET A 42 -14.54 -10.61 -3.60
CA MET A 42 -15.15 -10.99 -2.32
C MET A 42 -16.67 -10.91 -2.27
N GLY A 43 -17.34 -10.45 -3.32
CA GLY A 43 -18.81 -10.40 -3.32
C GLY A 43 -19.38 -9.60 -2.15
N MET A 44 -19.01 -8.33 -1.99
CA MET A 44 -19.47 -7.34 -0.99
C MET A 44 -18.75 -7.31 0.37
N GLY A 45 -17.51 -7.81 0.48
CA GLY A 45 -16.69 -7.65 1.69
C GLY A 45 -15.73 -6.45 1.61
N HIS A 46 -15.15 -6.04 2.76
CA HIS A 46 -14.10 -5.00 2.77
C HIS A 46 -12.85 -5.46 2.00
N PRO A 47 -12.30 -4.62 1.10
CA PRO A 47 -11.09 -4.95 0.37
C PRO A 47 -9.93 -5.09 1.36
N SER A 48 -9.36 -6.28 1.41
CA SER A 48 -8.21 -6.61 2.25
C SER A 48 -7.06 -7.16 1.42
N ILE A 49 -5.86 -7.15 1.96
CA ILE A 49 -4.69 -7.75 1.29
C ILE A 49 -4.92 -9.24 1.05
N SER A 50 -5.59 -9.94 1.97
CA SER A 50 -5.91 -11.36 1.82
C SER A 50 -6.88 -11.63 0.69
N SER A 51 -7.88 -10.75 0.46
CA SER A 51 -8.81 -10.87 -0.66
C SER A 51 -8.10 -10.63 -1.99
N LEU A 52 -7.27 -9.61 -2.06
CA LEU A 52 -6.47 -9.34 -3.25
C LEU A 52 -5.56 -10.53 -3.61
N MET A 53 -4.86 -11.09 -2.61
CA MET A 53 -4.04 -12.28 -2.82
C MET A 53 -4.85 -13.51 -3.24
N GLY A 54 -6.04 -13.71 -2.68
CA GLY A 54 -6.98 -14.77 -3.06
C GLY A 54 -7.41 -14.64 -4.52
N THR A 55 -7.80 -13.44 -4.94
CA THR A 55 -8.19 -13.13 -6.32
C THR A 55 -7.03 -13.35 -7.29
N MET A 56 -5.84 -12.84 -6.97
CA MET A 56 -4.64 -13.05 -7.78
C MET A 56 -4.31 -14.53 -7.93
N ARG A 57 -4.37 -15.29 -6.85
CA ARG A 57 -4.11 -16.75 -6.86
C ARG A 57 -5.13 -17.50 -7.70
N SER A 58 -6.40 -17.14 -7.62
CA SER A 58 -7.49 -17.72 -8.41
C SER A 58 -7.27 -17.47 -9.90
N LEU A 59 -6.93 -16.24 -10.29
CA LEU A 59 -6.67 -15.86 -11.67
C LEU A 59 -5.43 -16.57 -12.24
N LEU A 60 -4.35 -16.67 -11.47
CA LEU A 60 -3.15 -17.42 -11.84
C LEU A 60 -3.48 -18.90 -12.04
N GLY A 61 -4.31 -19.48 -11.14
CA GLY A 61 -4.79 -20.85 -11.24
C GLY A 61 -5.67 -21.10 -12.48
N ALA A 62 -6.37 -20.08 -12.95
CA ALA A 62 -7.14 -20.10 -14.19
C ALA A 62 -6.28 -19.90 -15.46
N GLY A 63 -4.96 -19.78 -15.34
CA GLY A 63 -4.03 -19.62 -16.46
C GLY A 63 -3.88 -18.20 -16.98
N VAL A 64 -4.39 -17.20 -16.26
CA VAL A 64 -4.22 -15.79 -16.64
C VAL A 64 -2.76 -15.38 -16.41
N PRO A 65 -2.08 -14.78 -17.40
CA PRO A 65 -0.67 -14.41 -17.25
C PRO A 65 -0.46 -13.32 -16.20
N ALA A 66 0.63 -13.43 -15.45
CA ALA A 66 0.90 -12.55 -14.30
C ALA A 66 0.91 -11.05 -14.66
N TRP A 67 1.43 -10.67 -15.84
CA TRP A 67 1.45 -9.27 -16.28
C TRP A 67 0.04 -8.71 -16.51
N GLU A 68 -0.91 -9.54 -16.97
CA GLU A 68 -2.30 -9.15 -17.14
C GLU A 68 -2.95 -8.85 -15.79
N ILE A 69 -2.69 -9.70 -14.79
CA ILE A 69 -3.22 -9.53 -13.43
C ILE A 69 -2.60 -8.29 -12.74
N LEU A 70 -1.29 -8.08 -12.95
CA LEU A 70 -0.55 -7.03 -12.25
C LEU A 70 -0.68 -5.64 -12.89
N VAL A 71 -0.98 -5.55 -14.17
CA VAL A 71 -0.99 -4.24 -14.87
C VAL A 71 -2.31 -4.01 -15.60
N VAL A 72 -2.72 -4.93 -16.47
CA VAL A 72 -3.86 -4.70 -17.36
C VAL A 72 -5.17 -4.64 -16.60
N ARG A 73 -5.42 -5.58 -15.70
CA ARG A 73 -6.69 -5.61 -14.94
C ARG A 73 -6.86 -4.41 -14.03
N PRO A 74 -5.91 -4.03 -13.16
CA PRO A 74 -6.04 -2.82 -12.36
C PRO A 74 -6.21 -1.56 -13.21
N LEU A 75 -5.53 -1.49 -14.36
CA LEU A 75 -5.66 -0.38 -15.30
C LEU A 75 -7.04 -0.34 -15.97
N ALA A 76 -7.58 -1.50 -16.34
CA ALA A 76 -8.92 -1.62 -16.92
C ALA A 76 -10.00 -1.21 -15.90
N MET A 77 -9.84 -1.58 -14.62
CA MET A 77 -10.74 -1.16 -13.53
C MET A 77 -10.76 0.36 -13.37
N LEU A 78 -9.62 1.04 -13.56
CA LEU A 78 -9.55 2.51 -13.49
C LEU A 78 -10.34 3.20 -14.62
N GLY A 79 -10.52 2.55 -15.77
CA GLY A 79 -11.31 3.06 -16.90
C GLY A 79 -12.79 2.69 -16.85
N GLY A 80 -13.23 1.89 -15.89
CA GLY A 80 -14.58 1.39 -15.75
C GLY A 80 -15.57 2.38 -15.12
N ASP A 81 -16.82 1.94 -14.97
CA ASP A 81 -17.85 2.70 -14.26
C ASP A 81 -17.66 2.58 -12.74
N TRP A 82 -17.47 3.71 -12.10
CA TRP A 82 -17.17 3.82 -10.67
C TRP A 82 -18.42 4.00 -9.81
N SER A 83 -19.58 4.19 -10.43
CA SER A 83 -20.84 4.49 -9.74
C SER A 83 -21.37 3.33 -8.88
N GLY A 84 -20.96 2.09 -9.22
CA GLY A 84 -21.37 0.88 -8.51
C GLY A 84 -20.57 0.56 -7.24
N TYR A 85 -19.49 1.28 -6.97
CA TYR A 85 -18.63 1.02 -5.81
C TYR A 85 -19.03 1.87 -4.60
N GLY A 86 -19.19 1.21 -3.45
CA GLY A 86 -19.51 1.88 -2.18
C GLY A 86 -18.36 2.75 -1.65
N PRO A 87 -18.65 3.62 -0.65
CA PRO A 87 -17.66 4.52 -0.05
C PRO A 87 -16.46 3.76 0.57
N GLU A 88 -16.62 2.51 0.91
CA GLU A 88 -15.62 1.64 1.54
C GLU A 88 -14.43 1.37 0.61
N VAL A 89 -14.67 1.22 -0.69
CA VAL A 89 -13.62 1.04 -1.70
C VAL A 89 -12.78 2.30 -1.81
N TRP A 90 -13.41 3.47 -1.78
CA TRP A 90 -12.73 4.77 -1.82
C TRP A 90 -11.88 5.02 -0.59
N TRP A 91 -12.39 4.70 0.59
CA TRP A 91 -11.61 4.81 1.83
C TRP A 91 -10.40 3.88 1.82
N SER A 92 -10.58 2.64 1.36
CA SER A 92 -9.47 1.69 1.22
C SER A 92 -8.45 2.16 0.19
N ALA A 93 -8.88 2.66 -0.96
CA ALA A 93 -8.00 3.21 -1.97
C ALA A 93 -7.21 4.42 -1.43
N ALA A 94 -7.87 5.35 -0.75
CA ALA A 94 -7.24 6.52 -0.13
C ALA A 94 -6.20 6.10 0.93
N PHE A 95 -6.52 5.10 1.74
CA PHE A 95 -5.59 4.55 2.73
C PHE A 95 -4.33 3.97 2.07
N PHE A 96 -4.47 3.08 1.08
CA PHE A 96 -3.33 2.46 0.42
C PHE A 96 -2.51 3.49 -0.38
N LEU A 97 -3.16 4.48 -1.02
CA LEU A 97 -2.48 5.60 -1.65
C LEU A 97 -1.68 6.42 -0.62
N GLY A 98 -2.28 6.74 0.53
CA GLY A 98 -1.60 7.44 1.61
C GLY A 98 -0.37 6.70 2.12
N CYS A 99 -0.50 5.39 2.37
CA CYS A 99 0.62 4.53 2.75
C CYS A 99 1.71 4.49 1.67
N GLY A 100 1.32 4.38 0.40
CA GLY A 100 2.24 4.38 -0.74
C GLY A 100 3.01 5.69 -0.88
N ILE A 101 2.35 6.83 -0.69
CA ILE A 101 2.98 8.16 -0.68
C ILE A 101 3.96 8.29 0.48
N CYS A 102 3.56 7.90 1.70
CA CYS A 102 4.45 7.91 2.86
C CYS A 102 5.67 7.02 2.64
N THR A 103 5.50 5.85 2.05
CA THR A 103 6.58 4.93 1.68
C THR A 103 7.51 5.55 0.64
N ALA A 104 6.98 6.23 -0.38
CA ALA A 104 7.78 6.94 -1.37
C ALA A 104 8.64 8.04 -0.74
N VAL A 105 8.07 8.84 0.18
CA VAL A 105 8.81 9.87 0.92
C VAL A 105 9.92 9.23 1.77
N LEU A 106 9.64 8.13 2.45
CA LEU A 106 10.61 7.40 3.27
C LEU A 106 11.78 6.89 2.42
N LEU A 107 11.50 6.23 1.29
CA LEU A 107 12.52 5.74 0.36
C LEU A 107 13.35 6.88 -0.24
N TRP A 108 12.73 8.01 -0.56
CA TRP A 108 13.43 9.20 -1.02
C TRP A 108 14.40 9.72 0.04
N GLN A 109 13.98 9.80 1.31
CA GLN A 109 14.86 10.24 2.40
C GLN A 109 16.01 9.24 2.63
N ALA A 110 15.74 7.93 2.58
CA ALA A 110 16.75 6.89 2.67
C ALA A 110 17.80 7.04 1.55
N ARG A 111 17.35 7.29 0.31
CA ARG A 111 18.24 7.57 -0.82
C ARG A 111 19.13 8.80 -0.55
N CYS A 112 18.56 9.89 -0.02
CA CYS A 112 19.35 11.09 0.31
C CYS A 112 20.43 10.80 1.36
N ILE A 113 20.10 10.04 2.40
CA ILE A 113 21.07 9.65 3.46
C ILE A 113 22.18 8.76 2.86
N LEU A 114 21.81 7.75 2.06
CA LEU A 114 22.78 6.86 1.44
C LEU A 114 23.73 7.60 0.49
N SER A 115 23.23 8.59 -0.25
CA SER A 115 24.08 9.41 -1.12
C SER A 115 25.14 10.17 -0.35
N THR A 116 24.85 10.68 0.85
CA THR A 116 25.83 11.38 1.70
C THR A 116 26.87 10.43 2.28
N ILE A 117 26.51 9.17 2.55
CA ILE A 117 27.45 8.14 2.99
C ILE A 117 28.44 7.79 1.86
N ILE A 118 27.93 7.69 0.62
CA ILE A 118 28.77 7.42 -0.57
C ILE A 118 29.78 8.54 -0.81
N VAL A 119 29.36 9.80 -0.61
CA VAL A 119 30.22 11.00 -0.75
C VAL A 119 31.10 11.23 0.48
N GLN A 120 31.02 10.37 1.51
CA GLN A 120 31.81 10.46 2.75
C GLN A 120 31.56 11.71 3.60
N THR A 121 30.36 12.29 3.52
CA THR A 121 29.96 13.44 4.33
C THR A 121 28.72 13.11 5.18
N PRO A 122 28.76 12.07 6.05
CA PRO A 122 27.57 11.57 6.75
C PRO A 122 26.98 12.54 7.78
N PHE A 123 27.81 13.45 8.35
CA PHE A 123 27.41 14.36 9.42
C PHE A 123 26.98 15.74 8.90
N GLN A 124 26.11 15.78 7.89
CA GLN A 124 25.53 17.04 7.42
C GLN A 124 24.21 17.36 8.11
N ARG A 125 23.91 18.65 8.32
CA ARG A 125 22.61 19.10 8.85
C ARG A 125 21.41 18.67 7.97
N SER A 126 21.65 18.45 6.68
CA SER A 126 20.67 17.91 5.73
C SER A 126 20.18 16.51 6.16
N ASN A 127 21.06 15.64 6.66
CA ASN A 127 20.71 14.29 7.10
C ASN A 127 19.76 14.31 8.31
N ALA A 128 19.97 15.24 9.24
CA ALA A 128 19.06 15.40 10.38
C ALA A 128 17.65 15.81 9.94
N ARG A 129 17.52 16.65 8.90
CA ARG A 129 16.22 17.02 8.32
C ARG A 129 15.59 15.84 7.59
N SER A 130 16.38 15.05 6.85
CA SER A 130 15.91 13.84 6.17
C SER A 130 15.41 12.80 7.17
N MET A 131 16.10 12.58 8.29
CA MET A 131 15.67 11.69 9.35
C MET A 131 14.35 12.14 10.00
N LYS A 132 14.18 13.45 10.25
CA LYS A 132 12.90 13.98 10.77
C LYS A 132 11.74 13.74 9.81
N ARG A 133 11.94 13.92 8.51
CA ARG A 133 10.92 13.66 7.48
C ARG A 133 10.60 12.16 7.37
N ALA A 134 11.62 11.31 7.43
CA ALA A 134 11.43 9.86 7.45
C ALA A 134 10.63 9.43 8.69
N ALA A 135 10.95 9.95 9.87
CA ALA A 135 10.20 9.69 11.09
C ALA A 135 8.73 10.17 10.96
N ALA A 136 8.49 11.35 10.41
CA ALA A 136 7.13 11.86 10.16
C ALA A 136 6.34 10.94 9.21
N SER A 137 6.98 10.39 8.17
CA SER A 137 6.35 9.42 7.25
C SER A 137 6.01 8.10 7.96
N CYS A 138 6.88 7.59 8.84
CA CYS A 138 6.58 6.41 9.65
C CYS A 138 5.39 6.66 10.60
N TRP A 139 5.33 7.83 11.22
CA TRP A 139 4.17 8.24 12.03
C TRP A 139 2.90 8.31 11.19
N GLY A 140 2.96 8.87 9.98
CA GLY A 140 1.84 8.91 9.05
C GLY A 140 1.30 7.52 8.72
N ILE A 141 2.18 6.55 8.43
CA ILE A 141 1.79 5.16 8.18
C ILE A 141 1.14 4.54 9.43
N ALA A 142 1.73 4.76 10.61
CA ALA A 142 1.20 4.22 11.86
C ALA A 142 -0.20 4.77 12.20
N LEU A 143 -0.42 6.07 12.01
CA LEU A 143 -1.73 6.70 12.22
C LEU A 143 -2.77 6.20 11.22
N LEU A 144 -2.40 6.07 9.95
CA LEU A 144 -3.27 5.51 8.92
C LEU A 144 -3.64 4.05 9.25
N ALA A 145 -2.67 3.24 9.68
CA ALA A 145 -2.91 1.86 10.08
C ALA A 145 -3.82 1.76 11.31
N ASP A 146 -3.59 2.59 12.34
CA ASP A 146 -4.44 2.64 13.55
C ASP A 146 -5.88 3.04 13.20
N TYR A 147 -6.05 4.04 12.33
CA TYR A 147 -7.37 4.48 11.86
C TYR A 147 -8.13 3.37 11.14
N MET A 148 -7.45 2.60 10.25
CA MET A 148 -8.08 1.47 9.55
C MET A 148 -8.44 0.33 10.50
N LEU A 149 -7.60 0.03 11.48
CA LEU A 149 -7.86 -1.02 12.47
C LEU A 149 -9.08 -0.67 13.33
N ARG A 150 -9.23 0.58 13.72
CA ARG A 150 -10.36 1.04 14.55
C ARG A 150 -11.64 1.21 13.74
N GLY A 151 -11.58 1.90 12.60
CA GLY A 151 -12.75 2.15 11.73
C GLY A 151 -13.34 0.87 11.14
N GLY A 152 -12.50 -0.10 10.76
CA GLY A 152 -12.95 -1.40 10.27
C GLY A 152 -13.65 -2.25 11.35
N GLY A 153 -13.20 -2.16 12.60
CA GLY A 153 -13.78 -2.92 13.71
C GLY A 153 -15.19 -2.48 14.10
N GLU A 154 -15.43 -1.19 14.17
CA GLU A 154 -16.75 -0.65 14.57
C GLU A 154 -17.83 -0.90 13.51
N HIS A 155 -17.47 -0.81 12.24
CA HIS A 155 -18.42 -1.09 11.15
C HIS A 155 -18.80 -2.58 11.08
N TYR A 156 -17.84 -3.48 11.35
CA TYR A 156 -18.11 -4.92 11.40
C TYR A 156 -19.09 -5.30 12.52
N VAL A 157 -18.96 -4.67 13.67
CA VAL A 157 -19.85 -4.90 14.82
C VAL A 157 -21.25 -4.35 14.53
N ALA A 158 -21.38 -3.20 13.89
CA ALA A 158 -22.66 -2.59 13.53
C ALA A 158 -23.41 -3.43 12.49
N VAL A 159 -22.76 -3.85 11.39
CA VAL A 159 -23.39 -4.68 10.34
C VAL A 159 -23.80 -6.05 10.88
N ARG A 160 -23.00 -6.66 11.76
CA ARG A 160 -23.34 -7.94 12.39
C ARG A 160 -24.53 -7.81 13.35
N ARG A 161 -24.68 -6.67 14.01
CA ARG A 161 -25.81 -6.40 14.91
C ARG A 161 -27.12 -6.25 14.11
N GLU A 162 -27.11 -5.49 13.01
CA GLU A 162 -28.27 -5.37 12.13
C GLU A 162 -28.69 -6.72 11.54
N SER A 163 -27.74 -7.54 11.06
CA SER A 163 -28.02 -8.87 10.52
C SER A 163 -28.61 -9.82 11.57
N LEU A 164 -28.22 -9.72 12.84
CA LEU A 164 -28.77 -10.49 13.93
C LEU A 164 -30.17 -10.02 14.33
N GLU A 165 -30.42 -8.70 14.31
CA GLU A 165 -31.74 -8.12 14.60
C GLU A 165 -32.78 -8.48 13.51
N ASP A 166 -32.34 -8.51 12.23
CA ASP A 166 -33.21 -8.92 11.11
C ASP A 166 -33.54 -10.42 11.15
N LEU A 167 -32.56 -11.28 11.54
CA LEU A 167 -32.80 -12.71 11.78
C LEU A 167 -33.82 -12.94 12.92
N CYS A 168 -33.70 -12.23 14.03
CA CYS A 168 -34.62 -12.32 15.16
C CYS A 168 -36.00 -11.74 14.86
N ARG A 169 -36.12 -10.83 13.87
CA ARG A 169 -37.38 -10.25 13.44
C ARG A 169 -38.16 -11.17 12.50
N ASN A 170 -37.45 -11.96 11.70
CA ASN A 170 -38.08 -12.86 10.70
C ASN A 170 -38.56 -14.19 11.31
N ASP A 171 -38.15 -14.51 12.53
CA ASP A 171 -38.58 -15.70 13.30
C ASP A 171 -39.83 -15.47 14.20
N ARG A 172 -40.52 -14.32 14.09
CA ARG A 172 -41.77 -14.01 14.75
C ARG A 172 -42.91 -13.84 13.76
#